data_2760836651ca971813bb1887e20307ab
#
_entry.id   2760836651ca971813bb1887e20307ab
#
_cell.length_a   1.000
_cell.length_b   1.000
_cell.length_c   1.000
_cell.angle_alpha   90.00
_cell.angle_beta   90.00
_cell.angle_gamma   90.00
#
_symmetry.space_group_name_H-M   'P 1'
#
loop_
_entity.id
_entity.type
_entity.pdbx_description
1 polymer ?
#
loop_
_entity_poly.entity_id
_entity_poly.type
_entity_poly.pdbx_seq_one_letter_code
_entity_poly.pdbx_strand_id
1 'polypeptide(L)'
;MARRLMSSGSTFEKSIGYSRAVVDGDWIFVSGTTGFDYGNMTIQDDAVAQCEQALRNIEAALKQAGSSFADVVRVHYLMTDGADFERCWPAMGKAFGVVRPAATMMVVGLADPRMKIEIEVTALKRGQTRGQSPKKPEAAKRAKARPARRKK
;
A
#
# COMPACT_ATOMS: atom_id res chain seq x y z
N MET A 1 -16.19 -16.85 1.78
CA MET A 1 -14.96 -17.53 2.30
C MET A 1 -14.80 -17.17 3.77
N ALA A 2 -14.22 -18.06 4.59
CA ALA A 2 -14.04 -17.78 6.01
C ALA A 2 -12.94 -16.69 6.20
N ARG A 3 -13.17 -15.79 7.15
CA ARG A 3 -12.19 -14.78 7.59
C ARG A 3 -10.92 -15.48 8.10
N ARG A 4 -9.74 -14.99 7.69
CA ARG A 4 -8.43 -15.50 8.12
C ARG A 4 -7.64 -14.40 8.80
N LEU A 5 -6.98 -14.77 9.90
CA LEU A 5 -6.12 -13.89 10.69
C LEU A 5 -4.66 -14.26 10.42
N MET A 6 -3.84 -13.27 10.09
CA MET A 6 -2.41 -13.44 9.85
C MET A 6 -1.61 -12.88 11.04
N SER A 7 -0.54 -13.56 11.41
CA SER A 7 0.36 -13.13 12.48
C SER A 7 1.77 -12.97 11.95
N SER A 8 2.49 -11.97 12.45
CA SER A 8 3.94 -11.82 12.26
C SER A 8 4.76 -12.53 13.34
N GLY A 9 4.10 -13.10 14.35
CA GLY A 9 4.75 -13.65 15.53
C GLY A 9 5.10 -12.60 16.60
N SER A 10 4.73 -11.33 16.39
CA SER A 10 4.95 -10.27 17.38
C SER A 10 4.19 -10.54 18.68
N THR A 11 4.85 -10.33 19.81
CA THR A 11 4.23 -10.44 21.15
C THR A 11 3.10 -9.42 21.35
N PHE A 12 3.15 -8.29 20.68
CA PHE A 12 2.11 -7.24 20.71
C PHE A 12 0.75 -7.73 20.23
N GLU A 13 0.72 -8.58 19.18
CA GLU A 13 -0.53 -9.09 18.61
C GLU A 13 -1.37 -9.80 19.66
N LYS A 14 -0.74 -10.65 20.47
CA LYS A 14 -1.39 -11.42 21.53
C LYS A 14 -1.82 -10.53 22.71
N SER A 15 -0.93 -9.63 23.13
CA SER A 15 -1.14 -8.79 24.33
C SER A 15 -2.21 -7.72 24.09
N ILE A 16 -2.28 -7.16 22.88
CA ILE A 16 -3.21 -6.08 22.51
C ILE A 16 -4.51 -6.64 21.89
N GLY A 17 -4.48 -7.83 21.35
CA GLY A 17 -5.67 -8.46 20.76
C GLY A 17 -5.92 -8.07 19.30
N TYR A 18 -4.86 -7.97 18.48
CA TYR A 18 -4.99 -7.69 17.05
C TYR A 18 -4.24 -8.73 16.20
N SER A 19 -4.44 -8.69 14.90
CA SER A 19 -3.74 -9.52 13.91
C SER A 19 -2.88 -8.64 13.02
N ARG A 20 -1.74 -9.13 12.53
CA ARG A 20 -0.90 -8.41 11.56
C ARG A 20 -1.67 -8.08 10.29
N ALA A 21 -2.51 -9.01 9.83
CA ALA A 21 -3.44 -8.75 8.75
C ALA A 21 -4.72 -9.57 8.93
N VAL A 22 -5.81 -9.06 8.39
CA VAL A 22 -7.10 -9.75 8.29
C VAL A 22 -7.44 -9.92 6.82
N VAL A 23 -7.73 -11.15 6.41
CA VAL A 23 -8.25 -11.47 5.08
C VAL A 23 -9.73 -11.81 5.20
N ASP A 24 -10.58 -11.06 4.51
CA ASP A 24 -12.02 -11.27 4.46
C ASP A 24 -12.49 -11.20 3.00
N GLY A 25 -12.87 -12.34 2.44
CA GLY A 25 -13.09 -12.47 1.00
C GLY A 25 -11.83 -12.10 0.22
N ASP A 26 -11.95 -11.13 -0.69
CA ASP A 26 -10.84 -10.61 -1.49
C ASP A 26 -10.11 -9.43 -0.82
N TRP A 27 -10.64 -8.92 0.29
CA TRP A 27 -10.05 -7.81 1.03
C TRP A 27 -8.96 -8.28 1.98
N ILE A 28 -7.89 -7.49 2.07
CA ILE A 28 -6.79 -7.68 3.02
C ILE A 28 -6.56 -6.35 3.72
N PHE A 29 -6.68 -6.38 5.04
CA PHE A 29 -6.42 -5.25 5.91
C PHE A 29 -5.13 -5.53 6.67
N VAL A 30 -4.07 -4.78 6.38
CA VAL A 30 -2.80 -4.88 7.11
C VAL A 30 -2.79 -3.80 8.18
N SER A 31 -2.64 -4.22 9.42
CA SER A 31 -2.57 -3.32 10.59
C SER A 31 -1.40 -2.35 10.49
N GLY A 32 -1.47 -1.26 11.23
CA GLY A 32 -0.37 -0.33 11.43
C GLY A 32 0.93 -1.08 11.67
N THR A 33 1.93 -0.80 10.86
CA THR A 33 3.19 -1.53 10.76
C THR A 33 4.33 -0.54 10.86
N THR A 34 5.16 -0.71 11.87
CA THR A 34 6.28 0.16 12.18
C THR A 34 7.60 -0.41 11.67
N GLY A 35 8.67 0.35 11.83
CA GLY A 35 10.02 -0.04 11.43
C GLY A 35 10.74 -1.01 12.38
N PHE A 36 10.02 -1.72 13.25
CA PHE A 36 10.61 -2.79 14.02
C PHE A 36 10.98 -3.99 13.16
N ASP A 37 12.15 -4.56 13.42
CA ASP A 37 12.42 -5.93 13.08
C ASP A 37 11.76 -6.81 14.16
N TYR A 38 10.65 -7.44 13.83
CA TYR A 38 9.87 -8.24 14.77
C TYR A 38 10.56 -9.55 15.20
N GLY A 39 11.62 -9.96 14.50
CA GLY A 39 12.39 -11.15 14.87
C GLY A 39 13.25 -10.96 16.12
N ASN A 40 13.77 -9.75 16.31
CA ASN A 40 14.65 -9.40 17.44
C ASN A 40 14.16 -8.16 18.23
N MET A 41 13.03 -7.57 17.84
CA MET A 41 12.43 -6.39 18.46
C MET A 41 13.35 -5.17 18.50
N THR A 42 14.17 -5.00 17.45
CA THR A 42 15.01 -3.80 17.26
C THR A 42 14.39 -2.83 16.28
N ILE A 43 14.72 -1.55 16.41
CA ILE A 43 14.27 -0.48 15.53
C ILE A 43 15.43 0.49 15.27
N GLN A 44 15.57 0.94 14.04
CA GLN A 44 16.59 1.93 13.64
C GLN A 44 16.16 3.34 14.07
N ASP A 45 17.11 4.23 14.31
CA ASP A 45 16.80 5.63 14.68
C ASP A 45 16.40 6.50 13.48
N ASP A 46 16.77 6.11 12.25
CA ASP A 46 16.49 6.88 11.04
C ASP A 46 15.09 6.57 10.48
N ALA A 47 14.33 7.61 10.14
CA ALA A 47 12.97 7.49 9.61
C ALA A 47 12.92 6.75 8.25
N VAL A 48 13.93 6.94 7.39
CA VAL A 48 14.00 6.25 6.09
C VAL A 48 14.23 4.75 6.30
N ALA A 49 15.16 4.39 7.18
CA ALA A 49 15.41 2.99 7.51
C ALA A 49 14.17 2.32 8.15
N GLN A 50 13.43 3.05 9.01
CA GLN A 50 12.17 2.58 9.57
C GLN A 50 11.09 2.42 8.48
N CYS A 51 10.98 3.36 7.54
CA CYS A 51 10.06 3.28 6.41
C CYS A 51 10.33 2.03 5.55
N GLU A 52 11.58 1.79 5.20
CA GLU A 52 11.98 0.60 4.43
C GLU A 52 11.66 -0.69 5.19
N GLN A 53 11.92 -0.74 6.50
CA GLN A 53 11.60 -1.91 7.32
C GLN A 53 10.09 -2.13 7.42
N ALA A 54 9.31 -1.08 7.65
CA ALA A 54 7.85 -1.16 7.67
C ALA A 54 7.29 -1.72 6.35
N LEU A 55 7.81 -1.24 5.21
CA LEU A 55 7.42 -1.74 3.89
C LEU A 55 7.80 -3.22 3.69
N ARG A 56 8.98 -3.66 4.16
CA ARG A 56 9.34 -5.10 4.15
C ARG A 56 8.38 -5.94 4.98
N ASN A 57 8.01 -5.47 6.16
CA ASN A 57 7.04 -6.14 7.04
C ASN A 57 5.66 -6.25 6.39
N ILE A 58 5.20 -5.18 5.73
CA ILE A 58 3.92 -5.16 4.98
C ILE A 58 3.99 -6.13 3.80
N GLU A 59 5.08 -6.13 3.05
CA GLU A 59 5.26 -7.05 1.92
C GLU A 59 5.18 -8.52 2.39
N ALA A 60 5.80 -8.85 3.51
CA ALA A 60 5.74 -10.18 4.10
C ALA A 60 4.29 -10.55 4.49
N ALA A 61 3.55 -9.63 5.12
CA ALA A 61 2.15 -9.85 5.49
C ALA A 61 1.25 -10.05 4.25
N LEU A 62 1.44 -9.23 3.20
CA LEU A 62 0.71 -9.38 1.94
C LEU A 62 1.02 -10.72 1.26
N LYS A 63 2.29 -11.13 1.19
CA LYS A 63 2.68 -12.44 0.66
C LYS A 63 2.05 -13.60 1.43
N GLN A 64 2.05 -13.55 2.75
CA GLN A 64 1.40 -14.54 3.60
C GLN A 64 -0.12 -14.61 3.33
N ALA A 65 -0.74 -13.48 3.05
CA ALA A 65 -2.14 -13.38 2.67
C ALA A 65 -2.41 -13.84 1.22
N GLY A 66 -1.38 -14.12 0.42
CA GLY A 66 -1.47 -14.48 -1.00
C GLY A 66 -1.74 -13.28 -1.91
N SER A 67 -1.06 -12.16 -1.64
CA SER A 67 -1.20 -10.87 -2.33
C SER A 67 0.17 -10.18 -2.45
N SER A 68 0.18 -8.97 -2.96
CA SER A 68 1.38 -8.15 -3.12
C SER A 68 1.03 -6.66 -3.09
N PHE A 69 2.04 -5.79 -3.19
CA PHE A 69 1.82 -4.35 -3.35
C PHE A 69 0.95 -3.99 -4.56
N ALA A 70 0.92 -4.82 -5.61
CA ALA A 70 0.09 -4.58 -6.80
C ALA A 70 -1.42 -4.58 -6.51
N ASP A 71 -1.84 -5.19 -5.42
CA ASP A 71 -3.23 -5.26 -4.98
C ASP A 71 -3.61 -4.15 -4.00
N VAL A 72 -2.65 -3.32 -3.54
CA VAL A 72 -2.92 -2.26 -2.57
C VAL A 72 -3.76 -1.16 -3.20
N VAL A 73 -4.87 -0.83 -2.55
CA VAL A 73 -5.82 0.20 -2.99
C VAL A 73 -5.81 1.43 -2.09
N ARG A 74 -5.34 1.29 -0.85
CA ARG A 74 -5.20 2.40 0.11
C ARG A 74 -3.95 2.23 0.95
N VAL A 75 -3.29 3.35 1.26
CA VAL A 75 -2.19 3.43 2.22
C VAL A 75 -2.36 4.66 3.12
N HIS A 76 -2.10 4.50 4.41
CA HIS A 76 -1.94 5.60 5.36
C HIS A 76 -0.51 5.61 5.87
N TYR A 77 0.10 6.80 5.88
CA TYR A 77 1.40 7.06 6.48
C TYR A 77 1.18 7.92 7.73
N LEU A 78 1.53 7.39 8.89
CA LEU A 78 1.49 8.08 10.17
C LEU A 78 2.93 8.39 10.55
N MET A 79 3.28 9.65 10.72
CA MET A 79 4.65 10.09 10.97
C MET A 79 4.69 10.97 12.22
N THR A 80 5.79 10.91 12.95
CA THR A 80 5.97 11.78 14.12
C THR A 80 6.52 13.15 13.74
N ASP A 81 7.21 13.26 12.59
CA ASP A 81 7.69 14.52 12.04
C ASP A 81 7.37 14.59 10.52
N GLY A 82 6.69 15.66 10.11
CA GLY A 82 6.38 15.90 8.69
C GLY A 82 7.61 16.15 7.82
N ALA A 83 8.72 16.60 8.38
CA ALA A 83 9.96 16.83 7.66
C ALA A 83 10.60 15.52 7.14
N ASP A 84 10.32 14.39 7.78
CA ASP A 84 10.79 13.08 7.34
C ASP A 84 10.02 12.51 6.15
N PHE A 85 8.86 13.08 5.79
CA PHE A 85 8.01 12.54 4.74
C PHE A 85 8.70 12.52 3.37
N GLU A 86 9.29 13.64 2.94
CA GLU A 86 10.00 13.71 1.66
C GLU A 86 11.21 12.77 1.60
N ARG A 87 11.90 12.60 2.73
CA ARG A 87 13.03 11.67 2.83
C ARG A 87 12.63 10.22 2.56
N CYS A 88 11.39 9.85 2.90
CA CYS A 88 10.85 8.51 2.68
C CYS A 88 10.29 8.27 1.27
N TRP A 89 10.11 9.30 0.44
CA TRP A 89 9.52 9.16 -0.91
C TRP A 89 10.22 8.12 -1.81
N PRO A 90 11.56 8.00 -1.83
CA PRO A 90 12.19 6.96 -2.64
C PRO A 90 11.74 5.54 -2.27
N ALA A 91 11.63 5.23 -0.97
CA ALA A 91 11.16 3.92 -0.51
C ALA A 91 9.67 3.70 -0.82
N MET A 92 8.83 4.72 -0.57
CA MET A 92 7.40 4.69 -0.90
C MET A 92 7.16 4.56 -2.41
N GLY A 93 7.91 5.30 -3.22
CA GLY A 93 7.85 5.24 -4.68
C GLY A 93 8.24 3.87 -5.24
N LYS A 94 9.25 3.22 -4.64
CA LYS A 94 9.63 1.85 -5.00
C LYS A 94 8.49 0.85 -4.73
N ALA A 95 7.79 1.00 -3.61
CA ALA A 95 6.68 0.10 -3.24
C ALA A 95 5.40 0.37 -4.04
N PHE A 96 5.03 1.64 -4.23
CA PHE A 96 3.70 2.01 -4.71
C PHE A 96 3.68 2.79 -6.03
N GLY A 97 4.83 3.14 -6.61
CA GLY A 97 4.92 4.00 -7.79
C GLY A 97 4.19 3.46 -9.03
N VAL A 98 4.02 2.14 -9.14
CA VAL A 98 3.28 1.49 -10.22
C VAL A 98 1.78 1.43 -9.91
N VAL A 99 1.41 0.94 -8.71
CA VAL A 99 0.01 0.69 -8.32
C VAL A 99 -0.74 1.96 -7.98
N ARG A 100 -0.07 2.98 -7.41
CA ARG A 100 -0.60 4.30 -7.04
C ARG A 100 -1.90 4.22 -6.22
N PRO A 101 -1.87 3.67 -5.00
CA PRO A 101 -3.05 3.58 -4.15
C PRO A 101 -3.52 4.97 -3.71
N ALA A 102 -4.79 5.07 -3.27
CA ALA A 102 -5.23 6.24 -2.52
C ALA A 102 -4.39 6.39 -1.26
N ALA A 103 -3.80 7.55 -1.03
CA ALA A 103 -2.85 7.76 0.05
C ALA A 103 -3.27 8.94 0.94
N THR A 104 -3.00 8.81 2.23
CA THR A 104 -3.11 9.90 3.20
C THR A 104 -1.87 9.88 4.10
N MET A 105 -1.28 11.06 4.35
CA MET A 105 -0.21 11.26 5.30
C MET A 105 -0.73 12.10 6.48
N MET A 106 -0.40 11.68 7.70
CA MET A 106 -0.76 12.37 8.94
C MET A 106 0.48 12.51 9.83
N VAL A 107 0.60 13.67 10.48
CA VAL A 107 1.58 13.87 11.56
C VAL A 107 0.85 13.61 12.87
N VAL A 108 1.34 12.63 13.65
CA VAL A 108 0.68 12.10 14.85
C VAL A 108 1.71 11.67 15.89
N GLY A 109 1.27 11.48 17.13
CA GLY A 109 2.05 10.76 18.14
C GLY A 109 1.92 9.25 17.91
N LEU A 110 3.03 8.50 18.00
CA LEU A 110 3.05 7.04 17.95
C LEU A 110 3.27 6.46 19.35
N ALA A 111 2.94 5.17 19.53
CA ALA A 111 2.89 4.52 20.83
C ALA A 111 4.25 4.39 21.53
N ASP A 112 5.34 4.27 20.78
CA ASP A 112 6.71 4.17 21.30
C ASP A 112 7.51 5.38 20.79
N PRO A 113 8.25 6.10 21.64
CA PRO A 113 9.01 7.29 21.23
C PRO A 113 10.11 7.03 20.19
N ARG A 114 10.51 5.78 20.03
CA ARG A 114 11.47 5.38 18.99
C ARG A 114 10.84 5.26 17.60
N MET A 115 9.52 5.12 17.52
CA MET A 115 8.79 5.03 16.26
C MET A 115 8.76 6.40 15.58
N LYS A 116 9.18 6.47 14.33
CA LYS A 116 9.13 7.68 13.49
C LYS A 116 8.07 7.59 12.39
N ILE A 117 7.73 6.37 12.01
CA ILE A 117 6.72 6.09 10.98
C ILE A 117 5.97 4.80 11.28
N GLU A 118 4.68 4.84 11.00
CA GLU A 118 3.80 3.68 10.94
C GLU A 118 3.03 3.70 9.63
N ILE A 119 2.87 2.56 8.98
CA ILE A 119 2.19 2.44 7.68
C ILE A 119 1.12 1.36 7.80
N GLU A 120 -0.10 1.67 7.35
CA GLU A 120 -1.16 0.69 7.18
C GLU A 120 -1.62 0.64 5.73
N VAL A 121 -2.02 -0.54 5.26
CA VAL A 121 -2.53 -0.71 3.90
C VAL A 121 -3.80 -1.54 3.86
N THR A 122 -4.65 -1.21 2.88
CA THR A 122 -5.77 -2.06 2.46
C THR A 122 -5.50 -2.54 1.05
N ALA A 123 -5.58 -3.85 0.83
CA ALA A 123 -5.44 -4.45 -0.48
C ALA A 123 -6.73 -5.17 -0.89
N LEU A 124 -6.99 -5.20 -2.19
CA LEU A 124 -8.08 -5.95 -2.81
C LEU A 124 -7.47 -6.91 -3.83
N LYS A 125 -7.53 -8.20 -3.55
CA LYS A 125 -7.10 -9.22 -4.50
C LYS A 125 -7.93 -9.09 -5.78
N ARG A 126 -7.27 -8.76 -6.86
CA ARG A 126 -7.89 -8.90 -8.16
C ARG A 126 -7.91 -10.40 -8.44
N GLY A 127 -9.09 -11.02 -8.38
CA GLY A 127 -9.26 -12.39 -8.83
C GLY A 127 -8.50 -12.51 -10.15
N GLN A 128 -7.75 -13.58 -10.37
CA GLN A 128 -7.07 -13.81 -11.64
C GLN A 128 -8.12 -13.88 -12.74
N THR A 129 -8.57 -12.73 -13.21
CA THR A 129 -9.27 -12.61 -14.47
C THR A 129 -8.24 -12.92 -15.54
N ARG A 130 -8.24 -14.19 -15.98
CA ARG A 130 -7.56 -14.61 -17.18
C ARG A 130 -7.77 -13.55 -18.26
N GLY A 131 -6.68 -12.86 -18.65
CA GLY A 131 -6.51 -12.28 -19.98
C GLY A 131 -7.62 -11.35 -20.45
N GLN A 132 -7.74 -10.15 -19.85
CA GLN A 132 -8.22 -9.01 -20.64
C GLN A 132 -7.07 -8.00 -20.72
N SER A 133 -6.30 -8.14 -21.82
CA SER A 133 -5.46 -7.06 -22.30
C SER A 133 -6.31 -5.79 -22.40
N PRO A 134 -5.80 -4.61 -21.97
CA PRO A 134 -6.55 -3.36 -22.11
C PRO A 134 -6.92 -3.18 -23.58
N LYS A 135 -8.21 -3.10 -23.89
CA LYS A 135 -8.67 -2.74 -25.23
C LYS A 135 -8.02 -1.42 -25.60
N LYS A 136 -7.20 -1.45 -26.66
CA LYS A 136 -6.64 -0.25 -27.28
C LYS A 136 -7.78 0.71 -27.58
N PRO A 137 -7.68 2.02 -27.24
CA PRO A 137 -8.73 2.98 -27.56
C PRO A 137 -8.98 2.94 -29.08
N GLU A 138 -10.21 2.70 -29.47
CA GLU A 138 -10.66 2.73 -30.86
C GLU A 138 -10.46 4.17 -31.36
N ALA A 139 -9.59 4.34 -32.35
CA ALA A 139 -9.29 5.64 -32.94
C ALA A 139 -10.59 6.22 -33.52
N ALA A 140 -11.04 7.36 -32.98
CA ALA A 140 -12.20 8.09 -33.49
C ALA A 140 -12.06 8.32 -34.98
N LYS A 141 -12.93 7.74 -35.78
CA LYS A 141 -13.02 7.93 -37.21
C LYS A 141 -13.25 9.43 -37.48
N ARG A 142 -12.25 10.10 -38.02
CA ARG A 142 -12.32 11.46 -38.48
C ARG A 142 -13.48 11.58 -39.50
N ALA A 143 -14.52 12.32 -39.14
CA ALA A 143 -15.58 12.73 -40.07
C ALA A 143 -14.96 13.59 -41.19
N LYS A 144 -15.04 13.07 -42.40
CA LYS A 144 -14.63 13.85 -43.60
C LYS A 144 -15.58 15.03 -43.77
N ALA A 145 -15.04 16.25 -43.61
CA ALA A 145 -15.75 17.48 -43.92
C ALA A 145 -16.12 17.52 -45.42
N ARG A 146 -17.41 17.77 -45.73
CA ARG A 146 -17.92 18.05 -47.08
C ARG A 146 -17.47 19.44 -47.54
N PRO A 147 -17.01 19.60 -48.76
CA PRO A 147 -16.65 20.93 -49.27
C PRO A 147 -17.92 21.78 -49.53
N ALA A 148 -17.85 23.05 -49.15
CA ALA A 148 -18.91 24.01 -49.35
C ALA A 148 -19.12 24.30 -50.84
N ARG A 149 -20.37 24.23 -51.31
CA ARG A 149 -20.81 24.57 -52.66
C ARG A 149 -20.81 26.10 -52.81
N ARG A 150 -19.96 26.66 -53.68
CA ARG A 150 -20.03 28.04 -54.13
C ARG A 150 -21.30 28.23 -54.99
N LYS A 151 -22.13 29.19 -54.63
CA LYS A 151 -23.19 29.74 -55.49
C LYS A 151 -22.60 30.87 -56.30
N LYS A 152 -22.94 30.87 -57.63
CA LYS A 152 -22.74 31.98 -58.56
C LYS A 152 -23.78 33.07 -58.26
#